data_83632113b5e0d5c3136cd0fce801c586
#
_entry.id   83632113b5e0d5c3136cd0fce801c586
#
_cell.length_a   1.000
_cell.length_b   1.000
_cell.length_c   1.000
_cell.angle_alpha   90.00
_cell.angle_beta   90.00
_cell.angle_gamma   90.00
#
_symmetry.space_group_name_H-M   'P 1'
#
loop_
_entity.id
_entity.type
_entity.pdbx_description
1 polymer ?
#
loop_
_entity_poly.entity_id
_entity_poly.type
_entity_poly.pdbx_seq_one_letter_code
_entity_poly.pdbx_strand_id
1 'polypeptide(L)'
;MKRSSTMTPHDALFKQFLTHPETARDFLSLHLPTQWLAQCDLDTLRLESGSFVEEDLRAYYSDVLWSLQTRQGDGYVYALIEHQSRPERHMAFRLIRYAIAAMQRHLEAGHDQLPLVIPLLFYHGQVSPYPYSMRWLDSFEVPELASQLYAGGFPLVDVTVIPDDEIITHRRMAMLELLQKHIRQRDLATLVEQLASLLLAGYTTHEQLVSLMHYMLQWGDTTDPERFIRELALRSPQHEEVLMTIAQKLEQKGLERGRMLGREEGQKEAALKIARTLLANGLERETVRRMTGLSEAEMKQICH
;
A
#
# COMPACT_ATOMS: atom_id res chain seq x y z
N MET A 1 4.13 23.54 21.32
CA MET A 1 5.49 23.79 21.86
C MET A 1 6.27 22.50 21.78
N LYS A 2 7.24 22.40 20.86
CA LYS A 2 8.18 21.26 20.77
C LYS A 2 9.10 21.30 21.97
N ARG A 3 8.96 20.38 22.91
CA ARG A 3 9.98 20.15 23.94
C ARG A 3 11.09 19.32 23.30
N SER A 4 12.24 19.92 23.00
CA SER A 4 13.46 19.19 22.77
C SER A 4 13.82 18.50 24.10
N SER A 5 13.66 17.19 24.18
CA SER A 5 14.13 16.43 25.34
C SER A 5 15.66 16.34 25.23
N THR A 6 16.35 17.16 25.98
CA THR A 6 17.78 16.96 26.25
C THR A 6 17.93 15.66 27.05
N MET A 7 18.80 14.77 26.58
CA MET A 7 19.13 13.51 27.26
C MET A 7 19.53 13.83 28.73
N THR A 8 18.88 13.19 29.67
CA THR A 8 19.21 13.38 31.09
C THR A 8 20.49 12.62 31.46
N PRO A 9 21.22 13.02 32.51
CA PRO A 9 22.38 12.24 32.98
C PRO A 9 22.03 10.78 33.29
N HIS A 10 20.82 10.51 33.76
CA HIS A 10 20.32 9.17 34.03
C HIS A 10 20.16 8.33 32.75
N ASP A 11 19.60 8.92 31.69
CA ASP A 11 19.43 8.25 30.39
C ASP A 11 20.80 7.93 29.77
N ALA A 12 21.77 8.86 29.90
CA ALA A 12 23.12 8.66 29.40
C ALA A 12 23.83 7.50 30.11
N LEU A 13 23.71 7.45 31.44
CA LEU A 13 24.28 6.38 32.25
C LEU A 13 23.65 5.03 31.91
N PHE A 14 22.31 4.99 31.84
CA PHE A 14 21.58 3.77 31.49
C PHE A 14 22.02 3.21 30.13
N LYS A 15 22.06 4.07 29.11
CA LYS A 15 22.54 3.68 27.76
C LYS A 15 23.98 3.20 27.78
N GLN A 16 24.86 3.90 28.49
CA GLN A 16 26.25 3.49 28.60
C GLN A 16 26.39 2.05 29.12
N PHE A 17 25.59 1.65 30.11
CA PHE A 17 25.60 0.30 30.64
C PHE A 17 24.93 -0.70 29.70
N LEU A 18 23.73 -0.41 29.23
CA LEU A 18 22.90 -1.35 28.47
C LEU A 18 23.30 -1.50 26.99
N THR A 19 24.25 -0.70 26.49
CA THR A 19 24.87 -0.90 25.18
C THR A 19 26.03 -1.90 25.19
N HIS A 20 26.50 -2.33 26.37
CA HIS A 20 27.47 -3.41 26.50
C HIS A 20 26.81 -4.79 26.42
N PRO A 21 27.24 -5.69 25.54
CA PRO A 21 26.60 -7.00 25.34
C PRO A 21 26.50 -7.84 26.61
N GLU A 22 27.57 -7.86 27.42
CA GLU A 22 27.57 -8.63 28.67
C GLU A 22 26.58 -8.08 29.69
N THR A 23 26.52 -6.75 29.85
CA THR A 23 25.52 -6.11 30.75
C THR A 23 24.09 -6.35 30.26
N ALA A 24 23.86 -6.26 28.95
CA ALA A 24 22.55 -6.54 28.37
C ALA A 24 22.16 -8.02 28.57
N ARG A 25 23.10 -8.95 28.42
CA ARG A 25 22.90 -10.38 28.69
C ARG A 25 22.47 -10.61 30.13
N ASP A 26 23.21 -10.05 31.09
CA ASP A 26 22.90 -10.16 32.50
C ASP A 26 21.53 -9.55 32.82
N PHE A 27 21.27 -8.36 32.28
CA PHE A 27 19.97 -7.70 32.46
C PHE A 27 18.80 -8.54 31.91
N LEU A 28 18.92 -9.07 30.72
CA LEU A 28 17.88 -9.90 30.10
C LEU A 28 17.72 -11.23 30.83
N SER A 29 18.82 -11.85 31.27
CA SER A 29 18.78 -13.08 32.05
C SER A 29 18.05 -12.94 33.38
N LEU A 30 18.15 -11.77 34.04
CA LEU A 30 17.54 -11.48 35.32
C LEU A 30 16.09 -11.00 35.22
N HIS A 31 15.76 -10.26 34.16
CA HIS A 31 14.49 -9.53 34.09
C HIS A 31 13.52 -10.01 33.00
N LEU A 32 13.97 -10.78 32.01
CA LEU A 32 13.04 -11.43 31.09
C LEU A 32 12.21 -12.50 31.79
N PRO A 33 10.87 -12.53 31.60
CA PRO A 33 10.06 -13.65 32.07
C PRO A 33 10.60 -14.98 31.51
N THR A 34 10.65 -16.00 32.35
CA THR A 34 11.26 -17.31 32.07
C THR A 34 10.76 -17.93 30.74
N GLN A 35 9.48 -17.74 30.43
CA GLN A 35 8.87 -18.24 29.19
C GLN A 35 9.48 -17.62 27.92
N TRP A 36 9.85 -16.34 27.96
CA TRP A 36 10.50 -15.65 26.85
C TRP A 36 12.00 -15.91 26.84
N LEU A 37 12.63 -15.95 28.00
CA LEU A 37 14.06 -16.27 28.13
C LEU A 37 14.38 -17.66 27.56
N ALA A 38 13.49 -18.64 27.74
CA ALA A 38 13.63 -19.98 27.18
C ALA A 38 13.67 -20.01 25.64
N GLN A 39 13.09 -19.02 24.97
CA GLN A 39 13.07 -18.90 23.51
C GLN A 39 14.28 -18.15 22.94
N CYS A 40 15.01 -17.41 23.78
CA CYS A 40 16.07 -16.50 23.37
C CYS A 40 17.45 -17.15 23.45
N ASP A 41 18.27 -16.97 22.43
CA ASP A 41 19.71 -17.28 22.46
C ASP A 41 20.48 -15.99 22.77
N LEU A 42 20.78 -15.78 24.06
CA LEU A 42 21.47 -14.56 24.52
C LEU A 42 22.94 -14.47 24.07
N ASP A 43 23.53 -15.54 23.54
CA ASP A 43 24.89 -15.51 22.99
C ASP A 43 24.94 -14.85 21.62
N THR A 44 23.79 -14.67 20.99
CA THR A 44 23.65 -14.03 19.66
C THR A 44 23.28 -12.55 19.73
N LEU A 45 23.27 -11.95 20.93
CA LEU A 45 22.91 -10.53 21.14
C LEU A 45 23.71 -9.58 20.23
N ARG A 46 22.99 -8.72 19.51
CA ARG A 46 23.57 -7.63 18.70
C ARG A 46 22.85 -6.34 19.00
N LEU A 47 23.62 -5.30 19.29
CA LEU A 47 23.08 -3.96 19.50
C LEU A 47 22.62 -3.39 18.16
N GLU A 48 21.36 -3.03 18.08
CA GLU A 48 20.81 -2.39 16.92
C GLU A 48 21.01 -0.86 16.98
N SER A 49 21.28 -0.23 15.85
CA SER A 49 21.52 1.20 15.80
C SER A 49 20.27 2.00 16.23
N GLY A 50 20.42 2.99 17.11
CA GLY A 50 19.33 3.80 17.66
C GLY A 50 18.55 4.70 16.66
N SER A 51 18.79 4.56 15.35
CA SER A 51 18.02 5.26 14.30
C SER A 51 16.73 4.53 13.90
N PHE A 52 16.20 3.71 14.78
CA PHE A 52 15.02 2.86 14.54
C PHE A 52 13.69 3.58 14.61
N VAL A 53 13.66 4.80 15.07
CA VAL A 53 12.42 5.51 15.33
C VAL A 53 12.18 6.53 14.23
N GLU A 54 10.99 6.55 13.64
CA GLU A 54 10.54 7.58 12.70
C GLU A 54 10.93 8.98 13.19
N GLU A 55 11.18 9.93 12.29
CA GLU A 55 11.61 11.28 12.66
C GLU A 55 10.75 11.97 13.71
N ASP A 56 9.44 11.69 13.70
CA ASP A 56 8.47 12.19 14.68
C ASP A 56 8.61 11.53 16.08
N LEU A 57 9.23 10.37 16.18
CA LEU A 57 9.49 9.64 17.43
C LEU A 57 10.89 9.89 17.97
N ARG A 58 11.78 10.55 17.22
CA ARG A 58 13.15 10.89 17.64
C ARG A 58 13.24 11.76 18.90
N ALA A 59 12.16 12.36 19.34
CA ALA A 59 12.12 13.15 20.56
C ALA A 59 12.14 12.34 21.88
N TYR A 60 12.14 10.99 21.81
CA TYR A 60 12.01 10.08 22.97
C TYR A 60 13.15 9.06 23.04
N TYR A 61 14.40 9.56 23.01
CA TYR A 61 15.63 8.76 22.88
C TYR A 61 16.13 8.16 24.20
N SER A 62 15.40 7.27 24.85
CA SER A 62 16.02 6.49 25.94
C SER A 62 16.13 4.99 25.67
N ASP A 63 15.75 4.55 24.47
CA ASP A 63 15.57 3.13 24.20
C ASP A 63 16.85 2.46 23.76
N VAL A 64 17.07 1.24 24.23
CA VAL A 64 18.12 0.35 23.74
C VAL A 64 17.43 -0.86 23.10
N LEU A 65 17.79 -1.14 21.86
CA LEU A 65 17.24 -2.25 21.09
C LEU A 65 18.33 -3.27 20.81
N TRP A 66 18.08 -4.50 21.25
CA TRP A 66 18.92 -5.65 20.98
C TRP A 66 18.20 -6.64 20.09
N SER A 67 18.85 -7.09 19.02
CA SER A 67 18.43 -8.26 18.25
C SER A 67 19.11 -9.51 18.76
N LEU A 68 18.43 -10.64 18.68
CA LEU A 68 18.96 -11.95 19.04
C LEU A 68 18.19 -13.04 18.26
N GLN A 69 18.78 -14.21 18.16
CA GLN A 69 18.17 -15.37 17.52
C GLN A 69 17.31 -16.17 18.51
N THR A 70 16.37 -16.93 17.99
CA THR A 70 15.64 -17.91 18.78
C THR A 70 16.45 -19.21 18.88
N ARG A 71 16.27 -19.95 20.00
CA ARG A 71 16.87 -21.28 20.17
C ARG A 71 16.29 -22.35 19.24
N GLN A 72 15.15 -22.05 18.60
CA GLN A 72 14.42 -23.01 17.76
C GLN A 72 14.68 -22.84 16.26
N GLY A 73 15.57 -21.93 15.85
CA GLY A 73 15.94 -21.71 14.45
C GLY A 73 15.78 -20.28 13.97
N ASP A 74 15.41 -20.06 12.72
CA ASP A 74 15.51 -18.82 11.97
C ASP A 74 14.61 -17.64 12.42
N GLY A 75 14.08 -17.66 13.63
CA GLY A 75 13.33 -16.55 14.19
C GLY A 75 14.21 -15.43 14.73
N TYR A 76 13.74 -14.18 14.61
CA TYR A 76 14.36 -13.01 15.22
C TYR A 76 13.54 -12.53 16.40
N VAL A 77 14.26 -12.19 17.49
CA VAL A 77 13.68 -11.56 18.68
C VAL A 77 14.39 -10.23 18.89
N TYR A 78 13.62 -9.20 19.24
CA TYR A 78 14.15 -7.92 19.67
C TYR A 78 13.76 -7.67 21.11
N ALA A 79 14.73 -7.31 21.95
CA ALA A 79 14.50 -6.81 23.29
C ALA A 79 14.56 -5.29 23.26
N LEU A 80 13.42 -4.65 23.46
CA LEU A 80 13.26 -3.21 23.53
C LEU A 80 13.23 -2.79 24.99
N ILE A 81 14.24 -2.03 25.45
CA ILE A 81 14.35 -1.62 26.84
C ILE A 81 14.17 -0.09 26.93
N GLU A 82 13.08 0.33 27.54
CA GLU A 82 12.74 1.73 27.78
C GLU A 82 13.09 2.11 29.23
N HIS A 83 13.76 3.25 29.39
CA HIS A 83 14.18 3.78 30.69
C HIS A 83 13.31 4.96 31.12
N GLN A 84 12.75 4.92 32.33
CA GLN A 84 11.86 5.97 32.81
C GLN A 84 12.07 6.33 34.28
N SER A 85 12.17 7.64 34.55
CA SER A 85 12.23 8.20 35.91
C SER A 85 10.91 8.76 36.41
N ARG A 86 9.92 8.90 35.53
CA ARG A 86 8.57 9.36 35.87
C ARG A 86 7.53 8.41 35.32
N PRO A 87 6.46 8.11 36.10
CA PRO A 87 5.41 7.25 35.58
C PRO A 87 4.63 7.95 34.45
N GLU A 88 4.37 7.22 33.39
CA GLU A 88 3.61 7.69 32.22
C GLU A 88 2.39 6.78 32.02
N ARG A 89 1.20 7.40 31.98
CA ARG A 89 -0.07 6.67 31.90
C ARG A 89 -0.18 5.77 30.67
N HIS A 90 0.36 6.23 29.54
CA HIS A 90 0.27 5.51 28.26
C HIS A 90 1.58 4.83 27.86
N MET A 91 2.40 4.44 28.85
CA MET A 91 3.68 3.78 28.59
C MET A 91 3.53 2.47 27.83
N ALA A 92 2.57 1.64 28.19
CA ALA A 92 2.33 0.37 27.50
C ALA A 92 1.95 0.59 26.02
N PHE A 93 1.16 1.63 25.71
CA PHE A 93 0.86 2.02 24.34
C PHE A 93 2.11 2.56 23.60
N ARG A 94 2.97 3.31 24.28
CA ARG A 94 4.23 3.78 23.69
C ARG A 94 5.15 2.60 23.36
N LEU A 95 5.26 1.62 24.26
CA LEU A 95 6.05 0.42 24.03
C LEU A 95 5.57 -0.42 22.84
N ILE A 96 4.24 -0.60 22.67
CA ILE A 96 3.72 -1.33 21.50
C ILE A 96 3.97 -0.57 20.20
N ARG A 97 3.91 0.79 20.17
CA ARG A 97 4.27 1.58 19.01
C ARG A 97 5.74 1.37 18.60
N TYR A 98 6.64 1.33 19.57
CA TYR A 98 8.06 1.05 19.31
C TYR A 98 8.28 -0.38 18.82
N ALA A 99 7.56 -1.34 19.39
CA ALA A 99 7.61 -2.73 18.94
C ALA A 99 7.15 -2.84 17.48
N ILE A 100 6.06 -2.18 17.10
CA ILE A 100 5.55 -2.15 15.72
C ILE A 100 6.58 -1.49 14.78
N ALA A 101 7.22 -0.39 15.19
CA ALA A 101 8.25 0.26 14.39
C ALA A 101 9.47 -0.66 14.16
N ALA A 102 9.88 -1.42 15.18
CA ALA A 102 10.95 -2.41 15.05
C ALA A 102 10.56 -3.55 14.09
N MET A 103 9.30 -4.04 14.17
CA MET A 103 8.76 -5.05 13.26
C MET A 103 8.75 -4.55 11.81
N GLN A 104 8.26 -3.35 11.59
CA GLN A 104 8.21 -2.72 10.26
C GLN A 104 9.60 -2.64 9.63
N ARG A 105 10.58 -2.18 10.39
CA ARG A 105 11.95 -2.07 9.90
C ARG A 105 12.58 -3.42 9.58
N HIS A 106 12.25 -4.45 10.34
CA HIS A 106 12.71 -5.81 10.05
C HIS A 106 12.21 -6.27 8.68
N LEU A 107 10.94 -6.01 8.33
CA LEU A 107 10.41 -6.27 7.00
C LEU A 107 11.11 -5.44 5.91
N GLU A 108 11.38 -4.15 6.17
CA GLU A 108 12.10 -3.26 5.24
C GLU A 108 13.55 -3.70 4.99
N ALA A 109 14.15 -4.42 5.94
CA ALA A 109 15.46 -5.05 5.76
C ALA A 109 15.43 -6.30 4.87
N GLY A 110 14.26 -6.70 4.37
CA GLY A 110 14.07 -7.80 3.42
C GLY A 110 13.67 -9.13 4.04
N HIS A 111 13.23 -9.14 5.30
CA HIS A 111 12.70 -10.35 5.94
C HIS A 111 11.20 -10.52 5.64
N ASP A 112 10.77 -11.75 5.43
CA ASP A 112 9.37 -12.06 5.06
C ASP A 112 8.43 -12.23 6.26
N GLN A 113 8.98 -12.41 7.46
CA GLN A 113 8.20 -12.66 8.68
C GLN A 113 8.43 -11.58 9.73
N LEU A 114 7.40 -11.30 10.52
CA LEU A 114 7.52 -10.38 11.64
C LEU A 114 8.39 -11.01 12.75
N PRO A 115 9.33 -10.24 13.33
CA PRO A 115 10.09 -10.69 14.47
C PRO A 115 9.24 -10.62 15.75
N LEU A 116 9.57 -11.41 16.74
CA LEU A 116 9.02 -11.21 18.07
C LEU A 116 9.74 -10.04 18.75
N VAL A 117 9.03 -8.99 19.12
CA VAL A 117 9.59 -7.85 19.86
C VAL A 117 9.09 -7.89 21.28
N ILE A 118 10.02 -7.94 22.25
CA ILE A 118 9.71 -8.03 23.69
C ILE A 118 10.01 -6.67 24.33
N PRO A 119 9.00 -5.82 24.59
CA PRO A 119 9.21 -4.53 25.23
C PRO A 119 9.35 -4.70 26.75
N LEU A 120 10.35 -4.04 27.32
CA LEU A 120 10.64 -4.00 28.73
C LEU A 120 10.67 -2.55 29.21
N LEU A 121 10.05 -2.27 30.34
CA LEU A 121 10.16 -1.00 31.05
C LEU A 121 11.11 -1.12 32.23
N PHE A 122 12.20 -0.37 32.20
CA PHE A 122 13.06 -0.14 33.36
C PHE A 122 12.64 1.15 34.06
N TYR A 123 11.97 1.03 35.19
CA TYR A 123 11.44 2.16 35.94
C TYR A 123 12.21 2.38 37.25
N HIS A 124 12.67 3.61 37.48
CA HIS A 124 13.40 4.00 38.70
C HIS A 124 12.84 5.29 39.31
N GLY A 125 11.56 5.58 39.13
CA GLY A 125 10.92 6.80 39.62
C GLY A 125 10.63 6.83 41.12
N GLN A 126 10.24 8.02 41.58
CA GLN A 126 9.92 8.25 43.00
C GLN A 126 8.57 7.65 43.42
N VAL A 127 7.64 7.45 42.52
CA VAL A 127 6.33 6.85 42.77
C VAL A 127 6.48 5.33 42.76
N SER A 128 6.31 4.67 43.88
CA SER A 128 6.49 3.23 44.00
C SER A 128 5.27 2.59 44.69
N PRO A 129 4.74 1.48 44.17
CA PRO A 129 5.11 0.82 42.86
C PRO A 129 4.75 1.64 41.66
N TYR A 130 5.19 1.22 40.43
CA TYR A 130 4.75 1.81 39.17
C TYR A 130 3.22 1.80 39.10
N PRO A 131 2.55 2.97 38.89
CA PRO A 131 1.11 3.07 39.17
C PRO A 131 0.20 2.71 38.00
N TYR A 132 0.73 2.45 36.80
CA TYR A 132 -0.06 2.21 35.60
C TYR A 132 0.07 0.78 35.11
N SER A 133 -0.97 0.30 34.41
CA SER A 133 -0.96 -1.01 33.78
C SER A 133 0.07 -1.08 32.65
N MET A 134 0.75 -2.22 32.55
CA MET A 134 1.64 -2.54 31.41
C MET A 134 0.89 -3.27 30.28
N ARG A 135 -0.40 -3.44 30.41
CA ARG A 135 -1.28 -3.94 29.35
C ARG A 135 -1.87 -2.74 28.59
N TRP A 136 -1.44 -2.52 27.34
CA TRP A 136 -1.84 -1.35 26.55
C TRP A 136 -3.35 -1.26 26.27
N LEU A 137 -4.04 -2.41 26.26
CA LEU A 137 -5.49 -2.48 26.09
C LEU A 137 -6.26 -1.84 27.26
N ASP A 138 -5.65 -1.76 28.45
CA ASP A 138 -6.26 -1.10 29.61
C ASP A 138 -6.29 0.44 29.47
N SER A 139 -5.67 0.98 28.43
CA SER A 139 -5.72 2.41 28.11
C SER A 139 -7.00 2.83 27.38
N PHE A 140 -7.83 1.90 26.92
CA PHE A 140 -9.11 2.18 26.30
C PHE A 140 -10.20 2.42 27.34
N GLU A 141 -11.24 3.16 26.97
CA GLU A 141 -12.40 3.39 27.83
C GLU A 141 -13.14 2.07 28.15
N VAL A 142 -13.21 1.16 27.17
CA VAL A 142 -13.78 -0.18 27.31
C VAL A 142 -12.72 -1.23 26.88
N PRO A 143 -11.87 -1.68 27.84
CA PRO A 143 -10.76 -2.60 27.56
C PRO A 143 -11.20 -3.94 26.96
N GLU A 144 -12.40 -4.42 27.32
CA GLU A 144 -12.97 -5.68 26.84
C GLU A 144 -13.22 -5.63 25.32
N LEU A 145 -13.80 -4.53 24.82
CA LEU A 145 -14.02 -4.33 23.39
C LEU A 145 -12.68 -4.19 22.62
N ALA A 146 -11.75 -3.44 23.21
CA ALA A 146 -10.40 -3.34 22.66
C ALA A 146 -9.71 -4.71 22.58
N SER A 147 -9.88 -5.54 23.61
CA SER A 147 -9.33 -6.90 23.62
C SER A 147 -9.94 -7.77 22.53
N GLN A 148 -11.25 -7.70 22.31
CA GLN A 148 -11.91 -8.45 21.24
C GLN A 148 -11.42 -8.03 19.85
N LEU A 149 -11.20 -6.72 19.65
CA LEU A 149 -10.76 -6.19 18.35
C LEU A 149 -9.28 -6.50 18.08
N TYR A 150 -8.40 -6.31 19.07
CA TYR A 150 -6.94 -6.33 18.85
C TYR A 150 -6.26 -7.64 19.23
N ALA A 151 -6.92 -8.55 19.94
CA ALA A 151 -6.36 -9.88 20.26
C ALA A 151 -6.74 -10.97 19.24
N GLY A 152 -7.62 -10.65 18.28
CA GLY A 152 -8.08 -11.57 17.23
C GLY A 152 -7.71 -11.10 15.83
N GLY A 153 -8.32 -11.72 14.83
CA GLY A 153 -8.23 -11.28 13.43
C GLY A 153 -9.08 -10.04 13.17
N PHE A 154 -8.62 -9.16 12.30
CA PHE A 154 -9.40 -8.01 11.85
C PHE A 154 -10.54 -8.45 10.92
N PRO A 155 -11.70 -7.75 10.96
CA PRO A 155 -12.78 -8.02 10.01
C PRO A 155 -12.30 -7.83 8.56
N LEU A 156 -12.61 -8.81 7.73
CA LEU A 156 -12.35 -8.77 6.28
C LEU A 156 -13.67 -8.67 5.54
N VAL A 157 -13.79 -7.72 4.61
CA VAL A 157 -14.85 -7.67 3.62
C VAL A 157 -14.25 -8.10 2.29
N ASP A 158 -14.47 -9.34 1.91
CA ASP A 158 -13.98 -9.89 0.63
C ASP A 158 -15.13 -9.93 -0.39
N VAL A 159 -15.21 -8.90 -1.22
CA VAL A 159 -16.24 -8.77 -2.24
C VAL A 159 -16.15 -9.86 -3.33
N THR A 160 -15.02 -10.52 -3.46
CA THR A 160 -14.80 -11.53 -4.51
C THR A 160 -15.62 -12.80 -4.28
N VAL A 161 -15.97 -13.09 -3.02
CA VAL A 161 -16.73 -14.28 -2.63
C VAL A 161 -18.22 -14.02 -2.37
N ILE A 162 -18.64 -12.74 -2.28
CA ILE A 162 -20.05 -12.39 -2.07
C ILE A 162 -20.82 -12.63 -3.36
N PRO A 163 -21.95 -13.39 -3.36
CA PRO A 163 -22.77 -13.60 -4.56
C PRO A 163 -23.31 -12.28 -5.15
N ASP A 164 -23.43 -12.18 -6.48
CA ASP A 164 -23.91 -10.97 -7.15
C ASP A 164 -25.34 -10.59 -6.76
N ASP A 165 -26.20 -11.59 -6.54
CA ASP A 165 -27.57 -11.41 -6.07
C ASP A 165 -27.65 -10.85 -4.65
N GLU A 166 -26.69 -11.18 -3.79
CA GLU A 166 -26.53 -10.56 -2.48
C GLU A 166 -26.01 -9.13 -2.61
N ILE A 167 -24.96 -8.90 -3.40
CA ILE A 167 -24.38 -7.57 -3.65
C ILE A 167 -25.47 -6.56 -4.10
N ILE A 168 -26.35 -6.96 -5.00
CA ILE A 168 -27.43 -6.09 -5.50
C ILE A 168 -28.32 -5.56 -4.37
N THR A 169 -28.43 -6.28 -3.26
CA THR A 169 -29.20 -5.85 -2.07
C THR A 169 -28.49 -4.83 -1.19
N HIS A 170 -27.19 -4.58 -1.40
CA HIS A 170 -26.33 -3.71 -0.56
C HIS A 170 -26.57 -2.21 -0.76
N ARG A 171 -27.64 -1.83 -1.44
CA ARG A 171 -28.06 -0.43 -1.62
C ARG A 171 -26.96 0.45 -2.21
N ARG A 172 -26.45 1.41 -1.41
CA ARG A 172 -25.42 2.38 -1.84
C ARG A 172 -24.06 1.76 -2.16
N MET A 173 -23.76 0.60 -1.59
CA MET A 173 -22.48 -0.10 -1.83
C MET A 173 -22.54 -1.02 -3.05
N ALA A 174 -23.75 -1.48 -3.43
CA ALA A 174 -23.96 -2.49 -4.46
C ALA A 174 -23.23 -2.19 -5.78
N MET A 175 -23.33 -0.96 -6.27
CA MET A 175 -22.67 -0.52 -7.51
C MET A 175 -21.14 -0.64 -7.44
N LEU A 176 -20.54 -0.17 -6.36
CA LEU A 176 -19.10 -0.23 -6.16
C LEU A 176 -18.62 -1.67 -6.01
N GLU A 177 -19.27 -2.46 -5.18
CA GLU A 177 -18.91 -3.85 -4.91
C GLU A 177 -19.01 -4.71 -6.17
N LEU A 178 -20.10 -4.59 -6.94
CA LEU A 178 -20.30 -5.33 -8.18
C LEU A 178 -19.22 -5.00 -9.22
N LEU A 179 -18.91 -3.72 -9.38
CA LEU A 179 -17.85 -3.29 -10.29
C LEU A 179 -16.47 -3.77 -9.85
N GLN A 180 -16.09 -3.58 -8.58
CA GLN A 180 -14.79 -4.00 -8.09
C GLN A 180 -14.60 -5.51 -8.14
N LYS A 181 -15.65 -6.28 -7.91
CA LYS A 181 -15.62 -7.74 -8.04
C LYS A 181 -15.31 -8.19 -9.47
N HIS A 182 -15.90 -7.55 -10.48
CA HIS A 182 -15.85 -8.03 -11.86
C HIS A 182 -14.89 -7.26 -12.79
N ILE A 183 -14.39 -6.11 -12.40
CA ILE A 183 -13.64 -5.18 -13.27
C ILE A 183 -12.47 -5.83 -14.03
N ARG A 184 -11.87 -6.87 -13.46
CA ARG A 184 -10.71 -7.59 -14.03
C ARG A 184 -11.03 -9.02 -14.49
N GLN A 185 -12.26 -9.48 -14.31
CA GLN A 185 -12.62 -10.89 -14.50
C GLN A 185 -13.59 -11.11 -15.64
N ARG A 186 -14.36 -10.09 -16.02
CA ARG A 186 -15.43 -10.19 -17.03
C ARG A 186 -15.47 -8.96 -17.91
N ASP A 187 -15.95 -9.16 -19.16
CA ASP A 187 -16.40 -8.05 -19.98
C ASP A 187 -17.57 -7.33 -19.28
N LEU A 188 -17.39 -6.05 -18.99
CA LEU A 188 -18.38 -5.21 -18.32
C LEU A 188 -19.71 -5.15 -19.08
N ALA A 189 -19.72 -5.41 -20.39
CA ALA A 189 -20.94 -5.50 -21.20
C ALA A 189 -21.91 -6.58 -20.66
N THR A 190 -21.40 -7.63 -20.00
CA THR A 190 -22.24 -8.68 -19.39
C THR A 190 -22.98 -8.21 -18.14
N LEU A 191 -22.57 -7.10 -17.54
CA LEU A 191 -23.13 -6.54 -16.31
C LEU A 191 -24.14 -5.40 -16.56
N VAL A 192 -24.38 -5.01 -17.81
CA VAL A 192 -25.24 -3.85 -18.16
C VAL A 192 -26.60 -3.89 -17.45
N GLU A 193 -27.26 -5.06 -17.42
CA GLU A 193 -28.58 -5.21 -16.79
C GLU A 193 -28.54 -4.95 -15.28
N GLN A 194 -27.56 -5.53 -14.58
CA GLN A 194 -27.41 -5.35 -13.14
C GLN A 194 -27.05 -3.90 -12.82
N LEU A 195 -26.12 -3.30 -13.57
CA LEU A 195 -25.70 -1.90 -13.38
C LEU A 195 -26.86 -0.94 -13.65
N ALA A 196 -27.64 -1.17 -14.69
CA ALA A 196 -28.84 -0.37 -14.98
C ALA A 196 -29.87 -0.47 -13.85
N SER A 197 -30.12 -1.68 -13.34
CA SER A 197 -31.04 -1.90 -12.22
C SER A 197 -30.60 -1.15 -10.96
N LEU A 198 -29.28 -1.15 -10.67
CA LEU A 198 -28.71 -0.41 -9.54
C LEU A 198 -28.80 1.11 -9.73
N LEU A 199 -28.63 1.62 -10.96
CA LEU A 199 -28.82 3.04 -11.26
C LEU A 199 -30.29 3.44 -11.08
N LEU A 200 -31.24 2.62 -11.56
CA LEU A 200 -32.67 2.85 -11.39
C LEU A 200 -33.11 2.85 -9.92
N ALA A 201 -32.43 2.08 -9.07
CA ALA A 201 -32.68 2.09 -7.62
C ALA A 201 -32.37 3.44 -6.95
N GLY A 202 -31.66 4.35 -7.62
CA GLY A 202 -31.47 5.75 -7.22
C GLY A 202 -30.50 5.95 -6.04
N TYR A 203 -29.67 4.95 -5.72
CA TYR A 203 -28.70 5.05 -4.64
C TYR A 203 -27.37 5.70 -5.06
N THR A 204 -27.11 5.80 -6.37
CA THR A 204 -25.88 6.36 -6.93
C THR A 204 -26.05 7.84 -7.24
N THR A 205 -25.22 8.71 -6.69
CA THR A 205 -25.24 10.15 -7.00
C THR A 205 -24.60 10.41 -8.37
N HIS A 206 -24.84 11.62 -8.91
CA HIS A 206 -24.21 12.05 -10.16
C HIS A 206 -22.67 12.00 -10.11
N GLU A 207 -22.07 12.50 -9.04
CA GLU A 207 -20.62 12.50 -8.85
C GLU A 207 -20.05 11.08 -8.75
N GLN A 208 -20.76 10.20 -8.03
CA GLN A 208 -20.38 8.78 -7.92
C GLN A 208 -20.46 8.11 -9.29
N LEU A 209 -21.49 8.38 -10.09
CA LEU A 209 -21.63 7.81 -11.43
C LEU A 209 -20.47 8.25 -12.34
N VAL A 210 -20.13 9.54 -12.36
CA VAL A 210 -18.99 10.04 -13.15
C VAL A 210 -17.69 9.37 -12.74
N SER A 211 -17.46 9.23 -11.44
CA SER A 211 -16.26 8.56 -10.90
C SER A 211 -16.21 7.08 -11.28
N LEU A 212 -17.35 6.38 -11.19
CA LEU A 212 -17.47 4.97 -11.59
C LEU A 212 -17.23 4.78 -13.10
N MET A 213 -17.77 5.67 -13.94
CA MET A 213 -17.55 5.62 -15.39
C MET A 213 -16.05 5.80 -15.71
N HIS A 214 -15.39 6.78 -15.09
CA HIS A 214 -13.94 6.95 -15.27
C HIS A 214 -13.15 5.71 -14.83
N TYR A 215 -13.52 5.11 -13.70
CA TYR A 215 -12.88 3.89 -13.20
C TYR A 215 -13.08 2.71 -14.17
N MET A 216 -14.29 2.49 -14.67
CA MET A 216 -14.58 1.45 -15.65
C MET A 216 -13.82 1.64 -16.96
N LEU A 217 -13.71 2.87 -17.45
CA LEU A 217 -12.98 3.18 -18.68
C LEU A 217 -11.46 3.04 -18.56
N GLN A 218 -10.93 3.21 -17.36
CA GLN A 218 -9.50 3.13 -17.12
C GLN A 218 -9.03 1.70 -16.83
N TRP A 219 -9.83 0.92 -16.13
CA TRP A 219 -9.43 -0.38 -15.57
C TRP A 219 -10.31 -1.55 -16.03
N GLY A 220 -11.48 -1.26 -16.59
CA GLY A 220 -12.42 -2.28 -17.04
C GLY A 220 -12.02 -2.88 -18.38
N ASP A 221 -12.32 -4.16 -18.54
CA ASP A 221 -12.23 -4.85 -19.81
C ASP A 221 -13.59 -4.75 -20.52
N THR A 222 -13.63 -4.02 -21.62
CA THR A 222 -14.78 -3.97 -22.52
C THR A 222 -14.33 -3.75 -23.95
N THR A 223 -14.85 -4.58 -24.85
CA THR A 223 -14.49 -4.56 -26.27
C THR A 223 -14.96 -3.27 -26.96
N ASP A 224 -16.08 -2.70 -26.48
CA ASP A 224 -16.69 -1.49 -27.03
C ASP A 224 -17.24 -0.60 -25.89
N PRO A 225 -16.36 0.23 -25.29
CA PRO A 225 -16.76 1.10 -24.16
C PRO A 225 -17.88 2.07 -24.51
N GLU A 226 -17.91 2.57 -25.74
CA GLU A 226 -18.92 3.52 -26.18
C GLU A 226 -20.31 2.86 -26.25
N ARG A 227 -20.40 1.72 -26.87
CA ARG A 227 -21.63 0.93 -26.96
C ARG A 227 -22.14 0.58 -25.56
N PHE A 228 -21.25 0.11 -24.69
CA PHE A 228 -21.57 -0.20 -23.29
C PHE A 228 -22.23 0.97 -22.56
N ILE A 229 -21.62 2.17 -22.65
CA ILE A 229 -22.17 3.37 -22.00
C ILE A 229 -23.49 3.80 -22.62
N ARG A 230 -23.66 3.71 -23.95
CA ARG A 230 -24.92 4.02 -24.62
C ARG A 230 -26.05 3.06 -24.20
N GLU A 231 -25.75 1.78 -24.09
CA GLU A 231 -26.71 0.78 -23.61
C GLU A 231 -27.11 1.03 -22.15
N LEU A 232 -26.17 1.42 -21.30
CA LEU A 232 -26.45 1.78 -19.93
C LEU A 232 -27.32 3.05 -19.84
N ALA A 233 -27.04 4.06 -20.68
CA ALA A 233 -27.82 5.30 -20.76
C ALA A 233 -29.29 5.02 -21.14
N LEU A 234 -29.52 4.21 -22.18
CA LEU A 234 -30.86 3.84 -22.63
C LEU A 234 -31.70 3.11 -21.54
N ARG A 235 -31.02 2.37 -20.66
CA ARG A 235 -31.69 1.64 -19.56
C ARG A 235 -31.81 2.48 -18.26
N SER A 236 -31.17 3.65 -18.19
CA SER A 236 -31.12 4.49 -17.00
C SER A 236 -31.49 5.93 -17.34
N PRO A 237 -32.77 6.24 -17.63
CA PRO A 237 -33.21 7.56 -18.13
C PRO A 237 -32.81 8.72 -17.20
N GLN A 238 -32.81 8.50 -15.89
CA GLN A 238 -32.41 9.51 -14.90
C GLN A 238 -30.92 9.91 -14.98
N HIS A 239 -30.10 9.14 -15.66
CA HIS A 239 -28.67 9.36 -15.86
C HIS A 239 -28.28 9.48 -17.31
N GLU A 240 -29.24 9.48 -18.24
CA GLU A 240 -29.02 9.44 -19.70
C GLU A 240 -28.12 10.57 -20.17
N GLU A 241 -28.38 11.82 -19.79
CA GLU A 241 -27.62 13.00 -20.20
C GLU A 241 -26.13 12.88 -19.87
N VAL A 242 -25.80 12.41 -18.65
CA VAL A 242 -24.42 12.24 -18.20
C VAL A 242 -23.72 11.14 -18.96
N LEU A 243 -24.36 9.98 -19.08
CA LEU A 243 -23.80 8.82 -19.76
C LEU A 243 -23.61 9.11 -21.25
N MET A 244 -24.57 9.76 -21.91
CA MET A 244 -24.45 10.16 -23.30
C MET A 244 -23.34 11.19 -23.52
N THR A 245 -23.15 12.11 -22.60
CA THR A 245 -22.01 13.08 -22.65
C THR A 245 -20.67 12.33 -22.59
N ILE A 246 -20.55 11.31 -21.74
CA ILE A 246 -19.35 10.50 -21.61
C ILE A 246 -19.12 9.68 -22.90
N ALA A 247 -20.16 9.05 -23.45
CA ALA A 247 -20.08 8.31 -24.71
C ALA A 247 -19.58 9.20 -25.88
N GLN A 248 -20.16 10.41 -26.02
CA GLN A 248 -19.73 11.39 -27.04
C GLN A 248 -18.26 11.80 -26.91
N LYS A 249 -17.78 12.01 -25.67
CA LYS A 249 -16.37 12.33 -25.43
C LYS A 249 -15.44 11.19 -25.79
N LEU A 250 -15.87 9.94 -25.58
CA LEU A 250 -15.11 8.75 -25.98
C LEU A 250 -15.03 8.63 -27.52
N GLU A 251 -16.18 8.78 -28.20
CA GLU A 251 -16.25 8.78 -29.65
C GLU A 251 -15.32 9.85 -30.26
N GLN A 252 -15.38 11.08 -29.75
CA GLN A 252 -14.51 12.16 -30.20
C GLN A 252 -13.02 11.82 -30.01
N LYS A 253 -12.62 11.32 -28.83
CA LYS A 253 -11.24 10.89 -28.57
C LYS A 253 -10.81 9.74 -29.48
N GLY A 254 -11.71 8.78 -29.74
CA GLY A 254 -11.46 7.67 -30.66
C GLY A 254 -11.22 8.19 -32.09
N LEU A 255 -12.05 9.13 -32.55
CA LEU A 255 -11.92 9.75 -33.86
C LEU A 255 -10.62 10.53 -34.00
N GLU A 256 -10.27 11.34 -32.99
CA GLU A 256 -9.02 12.11 -32.98
C GLU A 256 -7.79 11.18 -33.01
N ARG A 257 -7.81 10.13 -32.20
CA ARG A 257 -6.74 9.11 -32.16
C ARG A 257 -6.62 8.38 -33.51
N GLY A 258 -7.74 7.97 -34.08
CA GLY A 258 -7.79 7.33 -35.40
C GLY A 258 -7.24 8.24 -36.51
N ARG A 259 -7.58 9.54 -36.47
CA ARG A 259 -7.05 10.54 -37.39
C ARG A 259 -5.53 10.75 -37.26
N MET A 260 -5.03 10.76 -36.00
CA MET A 260 -3.58 10.88 -35.77
C MET A 260 -2.84 9.65 -36.31
N LEU A 261 -3.30 8.45 -35.93
CA LEU A 261 -2.69 7.19 -36.40
C LEU A 261 -2.75 7.07 -37.93
N GLY A 262 -3.90 7.31 -38.53
CA GLY A 262 -4.03 7.27 -40.03
C GLY A 262 -3.16 8.31 -40.73
N ARG A 263 -2.95 9.50 -40.12
CA ARG A 263 -2.02 10.49 -40.66
C ARG A 263 -0.56 10.03 -40.56
N GLU A 264 -0.16 9.44 -39.44
CA GLU A 264 1.19 8.90 -39.25
C GLU A 264 1.46 7.73 -40.22
N GLU A 265 0.52 6.79 -40.32
CA GLU A 265 0.61 5.67 -41.27
C GLU A 265 0.66 6.15 -42.72
N GLY A 266 -0.21 7.07 -43.10
CA GLY A 266 -0.21 7.64 -44.44
C GLY A 266 1.08 8.40 -44.79
N GLN A 267 1.64 9.15 -43.83
CA GLN A 267 2.94 9.81 -44.02
C GLN A 267 4.06 8.77 -44.17
N LYS A 268 4.04 7.71 -43.40
CA LYS A 268 5.02 6.63 -43.49
C LYS A 268 4.92 5.88 -44.81
N GLU A 269 3.72 5.51 -45.24
CA GLU A 269 3.52 4.87 -46.54
C GLU A 269 3.97 5.74 -47.72
N ALA A 270 3.65 7.03 -47.67
CA ALA A 270 4.11 8.00 -48.70
C ALA A 270 5.63 8.09 -48.69
N ALA A 271 6.27 8.20 -47.54
CA ALA A 271 7.73 8.24 -47.45
C ALA A 271 8.38 6.95 -47.98
N LEU A 272 7.82 5.76 -47.65
CA LEU A 272 8.29 4.48 -48.20
C LEU A 272 8.15 4.41 -49.73
N LYS A 273 7.03 4.89 -50.28
CA LYS A 273 6.79 4.93 -51.72
C LYS A 273 7.79 5.86 -52.42
N ILE A 274 8.01 7.04 -51.87
CA ILE A 274 9.01 8.01 -52.39
C ILE A 274 10.42 7.39 -52.34
N ALA A 275 10.78 6.78 -51.23
CA ALA A 275 12.09 6.16 -51.06
C ALA A 275 12.33 5.05 -52.09
N ARG A 276 11.34 4.19 -52.33
CA ARG A 276 11.42 3.15 -53.39
C ARG A 276 11.69 3.77 -54.78
N THR A 277 10.96 4.84 -55.12
CA THR A 277 11.12 5.52 -56.40
C THR A 277 12.51 6.15 -56.51
N LEU A 278 13.00 6.81 -55.47
CA LEU A 278 14.31 7.45 -55.49
C LEU A 278 15.46 6.43 -55.60
N LEU A 279 15.37 5.30 -54.89
CA LEU A 279 16.33 4.20 -55.00
C LEU A 279 16.32 3.57 -56.39
N ALA A 280 15.15 3.35 -57.02
CA ALA A 280 15.02 2.84 -58.36
C ALA A 280 15.62 3.77 -59.39
N ASN A 281 15.63 5.09 -59.13
CA ASN A 281 16.28 6.10 -59.98
C ASN A 281 17.79 6.25 -59.70
N GLY A 282 18.39 5.38 -58.88
CA GLY A 282 19.83 5.32 -58.64
C GLY A 282 20.38 6.29 -57.59
N LEU A 283 19.52 6.90 -56.77
CA LEU A 283 20.00 7.74 -55.67
C LEU A 283 20.63 6.87 -54.58
N GLU A 284 21.68 7.41 -53.94
CA GLU A 284 22.38 6.76 -52.87
C GLU A 284 21.46 6.61 -51.61
N ARG A 285 21.52 5.46 -50.99
CA ARG A 285 20.66 5.05 -49.84
C ARG A 285 20.66 6.08 -48.70
N GLU A 286 21.82 6.62 -48.35
CA GLU A 286 21.95 7.58 -47.25
C GLU A 286 21.27 8.93 -47.60
N THR A 287 21.37 9.33 -48.85
CA THR A 287 20.69 10.52 -49.37
C THR A 287 19.18 10.34 -49.36
N VAL A 288 18.67 9.18 -49.78
CA VAL A 288 17.23 8.86 -49.74
C VAL A 288 16.72 8.85 -48.32
N ARG A 289 17.45 8.26 -47.40
CA ARG A 289 17.10 8.26 -45.95
C ARG A 289 16.95 9.68 -45.41
N ARG A 290 17.90 10.55 -45.72
CA ARG A 290 17.87 11.95 -45.27
C ARG A 290 16.72 12.74 -45.89
N MET A 291 16.36 12.46 -47.13
CA MET A 291 15.27 13.16 -47.83
C MET A 291 13.88 12.71 -47.37
N THR A 292 13.72 11.44 -47.04
CA THR A 292 12.42 10.85 -46.64
C THR A 292 12.18 10.82 -45.16
N GLY A 293 13.22 11.03 -44.32
CA GLY A 293 13.16 10.96 -42.87
C GLY A 293 12.96 9.55 -42.30
N LEU A 294 13.07 8.50 -43.15
CA LEU A 294 12.89 7.11 -42.73
C LEU A 294 14.05 6.64 -41.84
N SER A 295 13.72 5.83 -40.86
CA SER A 295 14.71 5.15 -40.01
C SER A 295 15.50 4.09 -40.83
N GLU A 296 16.65 3.68 -40.32
CA GLU A 296 17.45 2.62 -40.92
C GLU A 296 16.73 1.25 -40.99
N ALA A 297 15.89 0.96 -40.01
CA ALA A 297 15.04 -0.22 -39.97
C ALA A 297 14.00 -0.21 -41.10
N GLU A 298 13.35 0.94 -41.34
CA GLU A 298 12.37 1.13 -42.39
C GLU A 298 13.02 1.09 -43.78
N MET A 299 14.21 1.67 -43.94
CA MET A 299 14.99 1.56 -45.17
C MET A 299 15.41 0.12 -45.51
N LYS A 300 15.63 -0.76 -44.52
CA LYS A 300 15.89 -2.20 -44.75
C LYS A 300 14.68 -2.93 -45.35
N GLN A 301 13.45 -2.54 -44.98
CA GLN A 301 12.23 -3.14 -45.50
C GLN A 301 11.93 -2.83 -46.97
N ILE A 302 12.59 -1.80 -47.53
CA ILE A 302 12.41 -1.42 -48.92
C ILE A 302 13.28 -2.23 -49.87
N CYS A 303 14.38 -2.83 -49.39
CA CYS A 303 15.37 -3.53 -50.18
C CYS A 303 15.12 -5.03 -50.34
N HIS A 304 13.96 -5.52 -49.92
CA HIS A 304 13.46 -6.85 -50.20
C HIS A 304 12.25 -6.76 -51.11
#